data_a29ddf8139d8bada4df60fcc3ea7373e
#
_entry.id   a29ddf8139d8bada4df60fcc3ea7373e
#
_cell.length_a   1.000
_cell.length_b   1.000
_cell.length_c   1.000
_cell.angle_alpha   90.00
_cell.angle_beta   90.00
_cell.angle_gamma   90.00
#
_symmetry.space_group_name_H-M   'P 1'
#
loop_
_entity.id
_entity.type
_entity.pdbx_description
1 polymer ?
#
loop_
_entity_poly.entity_id
_entity_poly.type
_entity_poly.pdbx_seq_one_letter_code
_entity_poly.pdbx_strand_id
1 'polypeptide(L)'
;MKNKLTTNLGLKLISVLFSIVLWLVGTSIGNPTTSKSFYNVPVVLENTDAITESGRVYEVLENSDVISRVTIRGPRSVVSSMSESNIVATADVSNISSLDTVSIKLATNINQDQINSITPSSDTVKLNIENKKTKTMALGTKISGEVSDGYMVGDITTDQNLVRISGPESVVTSVSKAVAEIAVTGFTSDISTSAEIRLYDADGNAVDDPNITQNIKSVNVQVSILQTKEVPLVFHTQGEPTYGYGFTGNVECDLQTVTICGKSSVLKKIQSIDIPAELI
;
A
#
# COMPACT_ATOMS: atom_id res chain seq x y z
N MET A 1 -25.10 70.78 -53.95
CA MET A 1 -25.07 69.82 -52.82
C MET A 1 -23.76 69.77 -52.01
N LYS A 2 -22.82 70.71 -52.20
CA LYS A 2 -21.51 70.72 -51.52
C LYS A 2 -21.45 71.39 -50.13
N ASN A 3 -22.46 72.18 -49.71
CA ASN A 3 -22.37 72.99 -48.52
C ASN A 3 -22.94 72.34 -47.22
N LYS A 4 -23.58 71.14 -47.27
CA LYS A 4 -24.11 70.47 -46.11
C LYS A 4 -23.06 69.64 -45.36
N LEU A 5 -21.94 69.32 -45.98
CA LEU A 5 -20.88 68.57 -45.36
C LEU A 5 -19.94 69.45 -44.52
N THR A 6 -19.78 70.70 -44.84
CA THR A 6 -18.92 71.67 -44.15
C THR A 6 -19.60 72.52 -43.12
N THR A 7 -20.96 72.54 -43.10
CA THR A 7 -21.70 73.24 -42.01
C THR A 7 -21.54 72.52 -40.72
N ASN A 8 -21.08 73.25 -39.67
CA ASN A 8 -20.79 72.77 -38.29
C ASN A 8 -19.67 71.69 -38.22
N LEU A 9 -18.62 71.88 -39.03
CA LEU A 9 -17.48 70.98 -39.06
C LEU A 9 -16.84 70.79 -37.68
N GLY A 10 -16.79 71.84 -36.85
CA GLY A 10 -16.31 71.79 -35.47
C GLY A 10 -17.16 70.83 -34.56
N LEU A 11 -18.48 70.90 -34.67
CA LEU A 11 -19.39 70.05 -33.92
C LEU A 11 -19.23 68.57 -34.35
N LYS A 12 -19.02 68.33 -35.63
CA LYS A 12 -18.79 66.95 -36.14
C LYS A 12 -17.44 66.39 -35.66
N LEU A 13 -16.36 67.20 -35.65
CA LEU A 13 -15.07 66.80 -35.09
C LEU A 13 -15.17 66.49 -33.59
N ILE A 14 -15.87 67.33 -32.83
CA ILE A 14 -16.11 67.10 -31.40
C ILE A 14 -16.90 65.82 -31.18
N SER A 15 -17.93 65.56 -32.00
CA SER A 15 -18.73 64.31 -31.92
C SER A 15 -17.94 63.05 -32.22
N VAL A 16 -17.03 63.09 -33.19
CA VAL A 16 -16.10 62.00 -33.53
C VAL A 16 -15.11 61.78 -32.38
N LEU A 17 -14.55 62.87 -31.86
CA LEU A 17 -13.61 62.83 -30.73
C LEU A 17 -14.30 62.24 -29.49
N PHE A 18 -15.51 62.68 -29.19
CA PHE A 18 -16.32 62.16 -28.09
C PHE A 18 -16.68 60.67 -28.25
N SER A 19 -17.02 60.25 -29.50
CA SER A 19 -17.27 58.85 -29.80
C SER A 19 -16.01 57.98 -29.62
N ILE A 20 -14.83 58.48 -29.99
CA ILE A 20 -13.56 57.79 -29.78
C ILE A 20 -13.27 57.68 -28.28
N VAL A 21 -13.50 58.77 -27.52
CA VAL A 21 -13.28 58.73 -26.05
C VAL A 21 -14.29 57.78 -25.40
N LEU A 22 -15.56 57.79 -25.78
CA LEU A 22 -16.57 56.86 -25.27
C LEU A 22 -16.24 55.39 -25.66
N TRP A 23 -15.71 55.18 -26.87
CA TRP A 23 -15.28 53.86 -27.30
C TRP A 23 -14.05 53.37 -26.48
N LEU A 24 -13.05 54.25 -26.23
CA LEU A 24 -11.90 53.96 -25.38
C LEU A 24 -12.33 53.66 -23.93
N VAL A 25 -13.25 54.45 -23.37
CA VAL A 25 -13.84 54.21 -22.06
C VAL A 25 -14.59 52.89 -22.04
N GLY A 26 -15.41 52.61 -23.07
CA GLY A 26 -16.15 51.34 -23.19
C GLY A 26 -15.24 50.13 -23.32
N THR A 27 -14.14 50.26 -24.07
CA THR A 27 -13.13 49.17 -24.17
C THR A 27 -12.32 49.00 -22.88
N SER A 28 -12.02 50.08 -22.13
CA SER A 28 -11.42 50.01 -20.80
C SER A 28 -12.32 49.34 -19.77
N ILE A 29 -13.63 49.56 -19.86
CA ILE A 29 -14.63 48.85 -19.03
C ILE A 29 -14.83 47.42 -19.50
N GLY A 30 -14.42 47.07 -20.73
CA GLY A 30 -14.61 45.75 -21.36
C GLY A 30 -13.76 44.60 -20.76
N ASN A 31 -12.83 44.87 -19.84
CA ASN A 31 -12.06 43.83 -19.18
C ASN A 31 -12.27 43.84 -17.63
N PRO A 32 -13.53 43.58 -17.18
CA PRO A 32 -13.83 43.63 -15.75
C PRO A 32 -13.11 42.53 -14.99
N THR A 33 -12.82 42.80 -13.74
CA THR A 33 -12.29 41.79 -12.82
C THR A 33 -13.33 40.67 -12.64
N THR A 34 -12.91 39.44 -12.84
CA THR A 34 -13.72 38.23 -12.65
C THR A 34 -13.00 37.23 -11.77
N SER A 35 -13.71 36.21 -11.33
CA SER A 35 -13.16 35.11 -10.55
C SER A 35 -13.40 33.79 -11.27
N LYS A 36 -12.45 32.89 -11.21
CA LYS A 36 -12.55 31.51 -11.69
C LYS A 36 -12.03 30.57 -10.61
N SER A 37 -12.75 29.50 -10.36
CA SER A 37 -12.36 28.47 -9.40
C SER A 37 -11.81 27.25 -10.13
N PHE A 38 -10.76 26.68 -9.56
CA PHE A 38 -10.12 25.45 -9.97
C PHE A 38 -10.21 24.47 -8.81
N TYR A 39 -10.32 23.19 -9.11
CA TYR A 39 -10.56 22.16 -8.11
C TYR A 39 -9.45 21.12 -8.12
N ASN A 40 -9.24 20.48 -6.96
CA ASN A 40 -8.27 19.40 -6.78
C ASN A 40 -6.85 19.79 -7.23
N VAL A 41 -6.39 20.96 -6.80
CA VAL A 41 -5.06 21.46 -7.14
C VAL A 41 -4.01 20.76 -6.25
N PRO A 42 -3.09 19.98 -6.82
CA PRO A 42 -2.06 19.28 -6.05
C PRO A 42 -1.01 20.27 -5.51
N VAL A 43 -0.55 20.01 -4.29
CA VAL A 43 0.54 20.74 -3.63
C VAL A 43 1.81 19.92 -3.71
N VAL A 44 2.87 20.51 -4.23
CA VAL A 44 4.19 19.88 -4.27
C VAL A 44 4.93 20.18 -2.96
N LEU A 45 5.33 19.12 -2.25
CA LEU A 45 6.19 19.26 -1.08
C LEU A 45 7.63 19.47 -1.52
N GLU A 46 8.24 20.56 -1.08
CA GLU A 46 9.63 20.90 -1.33
C GLU A 46 10.49 20.62 -0.10
N ASN A 47 11.80 20.33 -0.31
CA ASN A 47 12.80 20.09 0.74
C ASN A 47 12.46 18.95 1.70
N THR A 48 11.82 17.89 1.21
CA THR A 48 11.46 16.70 2.01
C THR A 48 12.69 15.96 2.54
N ASP A 49 13.85 16.15 1.92
CA ASP A 49 15.13 15.59 2.36
C ASP A 49 15.49 16.04 3.78
N ALA A 50 15.08 17.23 4.20
CA ALA A 50 15.30 17.73 5.56
C ALA A 50 14.70 16.82 6.65
N ILE A 51 13.57 16.13 6.35
CA ILE A 51 12.98 15.13 7.25
C ILE A 51 13.76 13.83 7.15
N THR A 52 13.97 13.32 5.95
CA THR A 52 14.54 11.98 5.74
C THR A 52 16.01 11.89 6.19
N GLU A 53 16.82 12.95 5.97
CA GLU A 53 18.19 13.03 6.47
C GLU A 53 18.30 13.10 8.00
N SER A 54 17.24 13.60 8.67
CA SER A 54 17.16 13.58 10.13
C SER A 54 16.78 12.21 10.71
N GLY A 55 16.66 11.17 9.85
CA GLY A 55 16.25 9.82 10.27
C GLY A 55 14.76 9.71 10.59
N ARG A 56 13.94 10.63 10.06
CA ARG A 56 12.49 10.62 10.21
C ARG A 56 11.79 10.28 8.89
N VAL A 57 10.52 9.96 8.97
CA VAL A 57 9.59 9.73 7.85
C VAL A 57 8.37 10.59 8.05
N TYR A 58 7.68 10.90 6.97
CA TYR A 58 6.45 11.70 7.03
C TYR A 58 5.34 11.04 6.22
N GLU A 59 4.12 11.33 6.62
CA GLU A 59 2.89 10.96 5.93
C GLU A 59 2.00 12.19 5.82
N VAL A 60 1.34 12.35 4.67
CA VAL A 60 0.37 13.43 4.48
C VAL A 60 -0.97 13.01 5.06
N LEU A 61 -1.48 13.80 6.00
CA LEU A 61 -2.75 13.53 6.64
C LEU A 61 -3.92 14.13 5.85
N GLU A 62 -5.05 13.43 5.85
CA GLU A 62 -6.34 13.91 5.31
C GLU A 62 -6.29 14.36 3.83
N ASN A 63 -5.34 13.84 3.03
CA ASN A 63 -5.07 14.28 1.66
C ASN A 63 -4.90 15.83 1.57
N SER A 64 -4.28 16.43 2.59
CA SER A 64 -4.10 17.88 2.68
C SER A 64 -3.11 18.45 1.67
N ASP A 65 -2.40 17.58 0.93
CA ASP A 65 -1.59 17.90 -0.25
C ASP A 65 -2.42 18.16 -1.52
N VAL A 66 -3.76 18.15 -1.41
CA VAL A 66 -4.68 18.51 -2.49
C VAL A 66 -5.61 19.61 -2.02
N ILE A 67 -5.50 20.79 -2.62
CA ILE A 67 -6.41 21.90 -2.32
C ILE A 67 -7.72 21.68 -3.07
N SER A 68 -8.80 21.48 -2.34
CA SER A 68 -10.12 21.18 -2.93
C SER A 68 -10.63 22.28 -3.85
N ARG A 69 -10.29 23.55 -3.57
CA ARG A 69 -10.67 24.69 -4.42
C ARG A 69 -9.67 25.85 -4.28
N VAL A 70 -9.21 26.36 -5.42
CA VAL A 70 -8.42 27.59 -5.54
C VAL A 70 -9.21 28.59 -6.37
N THR A 71 -9.47 29.77 -5.85
CA THR A 71 -10.18 30.85 -6.56
C THR A 71 -9.18 31.92 -6.95
N ILE A 72 -9.07 32.18 -8.24
CA ILE A 72 -8.23 33.24 -8.83
C ILE A 72 -9.12 34.40 -9.24
N ARG A 73 -8.73 35.59 -8.87
CA ARG A 73 -9.39 36.87 -9.23
C ARG A 73 -8.43 37.75 -10.01
N GLY A 74 -8.89 38.25 -11.14
CA GLY A 74 -8.11 39.12 -12.00
C GLY A 74 -8.90 39.59 -13.21
N PRO A 75 -8.28 40.30 -14.18
CA PRO A 75 -8.90 40.73 -15.41
C PRO A 75 -9.47 39.53 -16.19
N ARG A 76 -10.65 39.68 -16.75
CA ARG A 76 -11.37 38.59 -17.45
C ARG A 76 -10.53 37.92 -18.54
N SER A 77 -9.79 38.71 -19.32
CA SER A 77 -8.92 38.20 -20.38
C SER A 77 -7.85 37.22 -19.86
N VAL A 78 -7.29 37.51 -18.68
CA VAL A 78 -6.25 36.67 -18.03
C VAL A 78 -6.90 35.43 -17.42
N VAL A 79 -7.91 35.63 -16.56
CA VAL A 79 -8.54 34.52 -15.81
C VAL A 79 -9.24 33.52 -16.73
N SER A 80 -9.82 33.98 -17.87
CA SER A 80 -10.47 33.09 -18.85
C SER A 80 -9.48 32.17 -19.57
N SER A 81 -8.25 32.62 -19.80
CA SER A 81 -7.21 31.83 -20.47
C SER A 81 -6.47 30.85 -19.54
N MET A 82 -6.71 30.92 -18.23
CA MET A 82 -6.04 30.05 -17.27
C MET A 82 -6.66 28.65 -17.20
N SER A 83 -5.78 27.66 -17.01
CA SER A 83 -6.10 26.26 -16.75
C SER A 83 -5.53 25.83 -15.39
N GLU A 84 -5.87 24.64 -14.92
CA GLU A 84 -5.35 24.09 -13.67
C GLU A 84 -3.81 23.97 -13.67
N SER A 85 -3.22 23.62 -14.82
CA SER A 85 -1.76 23.53 -14.99
C SER A 85 -1.01 24.86 -14.86
N ASN A 86 -1.72 25.97 -14.81
CA ASN A 86 -1.13 27.28 -14.59
C ASN A 86 -1.00 27.65 -13.10
N ILE A 87 -1.60 26.85 -12.20
CA ILE A 87 -1.53 27.07 -10.77
C ILE A 87 -0.36 26.24 -10.22
N VAL A 88 0.54 26.88 -9.51
CA VAL A 88 1.66 26.24 -8.82
C VAL A 88 1.40 26.39 -7.32
N ALA A 89 1.19 25.25 -6.66
CA ALA A 89 1.06 25.19 -5.21
C ALA A 89 2.27 24.43 -4.64
N THR A 90 3.03 25.06 -3.76
CA THR A 90 4.20 24.44 -3.11
C THR A 90 4.11 24.59 -1.60
N ALA A 91 4.65 23.63 -0.87
CA ALA A 91 4.78 23.68 0.57
C ALA A 91 6.19 23.24 0.97
N ASP A 92 6.96 24.16 1.53
CA ASP A 92 8.35 23.96 1.91
C ASP A 92 8.43 23.37 3.32
N VAL A 93 8.78 22.08 3.38
CA VAL A 93 8.86 21.28 4.61
C VAL A 93 9.96 21.78 5.57
N SER A 94 10.97 22.50 5.09
CA SER A 94 11.98 23.10 5.95
C SER A 94 11.40 24.17 6.92
N ASN A 95 10.23 24.70 6.61
CA ASN A 95 9.50 25.68 7.42
C ASN A 95 8.31 25.06 8.18
N ILE A 96 8.41 23.79 8.58
CA ILE A 96 7.36 23.11 9.32
C ILE A 96 7.09 23.77 10.67
N SER A 97 5.82 23.91 11.03
CA SER A 97 5.39 24.44 12.33
C SER A 97 5.54 23.36 13.44
N SER A 98 5.43 23.82 14.70
CA SER A 98 5.40 22.91 15.85
C SER A 98 4.15 22.00 15.91
N LEU A 99 3.19 22.22 15.03
CA LEU A 99 1.96 21.41 14.90
C LEU A 99 2.02 20.49 13.67
N ASP A 100 3.21 20.24 13.14
CA ASP A 100 3.45 19.41 11.95
C ASP A 100 2.63 19.86 10.72
N THR A 101 2.45 21.17 10.58
CA THR A 101 1.79 21.79 9.43
C THR A 101 2.77 22.63 8.63
N VAL A 102 2.60 22.62 7.30
CA VAL A 102 3.40 23.40 6.36
C VAL A 102 2.50 24.34 5.59
N SER A 103 2.86 25.63 5.54
CA SER A 103 2.10 26.64 4.80
C SER A 103 2.24 26.44 3.28
N ILE A 104 1.11 26.51 2.58
CA ILE A 104 1.05 26.42 1.13
C ILE A 104 1.35 27.80 0.52
N LYS A 105 2.29 27.86 -0.40
CA LYS A 105 2.53 29.01 -1.27
C LYS A 105 1.87 28.78 -2.61
N LEU A 106 1.03 29.72 -3.02
CA LEU A 106 0.34 29.68 -4.31
C LEU A 106 0.95 30.74 -5.24
N ALA A 107 1.23 30.31 -6.44
CA ALA A 107 1.69 31.16 -7.54
C ALA A 107 1.02 30.72 -8.84
N THR A 108 1.21 31.51 -9.89
CA THR A 108 0.85 31.11 -11.25
C THR A 108 2.10 31.18 -12.13
N ASN A 109 2.25 30.25 -13.05
CA ASN A 109 3.36 30.20 -13.99
C ASN A 109 3.19 31.17 -15.18
N ILE A 110 2.02 31.81 -15.30
CA ILE A 110 1.70 32.82 -16.33
C ILE A 110 0.99 34.03 -15.70
N ASN A 111 1.23 35.21 -16.25
CA ASN A 111 0.50 36.44 -15.92
C ASN A 111 0.37 36.76 -14.41
N GLN A 112 1.32 36.37 -13.60
CA GLN A 112 1.27 36.54 -12.14
C GLN A 112 1.07 38.00 -11.73
N ASP A 113 1.72 38.92 -12.40
CA ASP A 113 1.63 40.37 -12.13
C ASP A 113 0.25 40.98 -12.43
N GLN A 114 -0.57 40.29 -13.19
CA GLN A 114 -1.92 40.72 -13.57
C GLN A 114 -3.03 40.10 -12.70
N ILE A 115 -2.67 39.20 -11.79
CA ILE A 115 -3.62 38.56 -10.89
C ILE A 115 -3.79 39.39 -9.64
N ASN A 116 -5.03 39.69 -9.28
CA ASN A 116 -5.34 40.48 -8.11
C ASN A 116 -5.24 39.67 -6.82
N SER A 117 -5.72 38.43 -6.83
CA SER A 117 -5.62 37.55 -5.67
C SER A 117 -5.79 36.07 -6.08
N ILE A 118 -5.14 35.19 -5.29
CA ILE A 118 -5.31 33.74 -5.33
C ILE A 118 -5.75 33.33 -3.93
N THR A 119 -6.90 32.69 -3.81
CA THR A 119 -7.49 32.32 -2.52
C THR A 119 -7.74 30.81 -2.50
N PRO A 120 -7.00 30.02 -1.70
CA PRO A 120 -7.25 28.59 -1.53
C PRO A 120 -8.37 28.34 -0.52
N SER A 121 -8.94 27.14 -0.55
CA SER A 121 -9.85 26.64 0.49
C SER A 121 -9.11 26.14 1.74
N SER A 122 -7.84 25.75 1.59
CA SER A 122 -6.90 25.39 2.66
C SER A 122 -5.54 25.99 2.33
N ASP A 123 -4.85 26.51 3.32
CA ASP A 123 -3.55 27.18 3.21
C ASP A 123 -2.40 26.38 3.86
N THR A 124 -2.68 25.19 4.36
CA THR A 124 -1.70 24.34 5.04
C THR A 124 -1.81 22.89 4.63
N VAL A 125 -0.66 22.22 4.57
CA VAL A 125 -0.54 20.76 4.50
C VAL A 125 -0.26 20.24 5.91
N LYS A 126 -1.00 19.21 6.32
CA LYS A 126 -0.81 18.51 7.60
C LYS A 126 0.06 17.29 7.37
N LEU A 127 1.09 17.15 8.16
CA LEU A 127 2.00 16.01 8.12
C LEU A 127 1.94 15.25 9.45
N ASN A 128 2.10 13.95 9.39
CA ASN A 128 2.49 13.13 10.54
C ASN A 128 3.97 12.80 10.39
N ILE A 129 4.80 13.23 11.34
CA ILE A 129 6.25 13.00 11.30
C ILE A 129 6.65 12.09 12.44
N GLU A 130 7.23 10.95 12.08
CA GLU A 130 7.70 9.96 13.04
C GLU A 130 9.19 9.65 12.83
N ASN A 131 9.81 9.07 13.86
CA ASN A 131 11.12 8.48 13.72
C ASN A 131 11.06 7.28 12.78
N LYS A 132 12.07 7.15 11.94
CA LYS A 132 12.25 5.95 11.12
C LYS A 132 12.80 4.82 11.98
N LYS A 133 12.06 3.71 12.04
CA LYS A 133 12.46 2.50 12.75
C LYS A 133 12.77 1.37 11.77
N THR A 134 13.76 0.58 12.12
CA THR A 134 14.10 -0.65 11.38
C THR A 134 13.97 -1.83 12.33
N LYS A 135 13.30 -2.89 11.90
CA LYS A 135 13.11 -4.13 12.66
C LYS A 135 13.46 -5.33 11.78
N THR A 136 14.25 -6.24 12.32
CA THR A 136 14.53 -7.53 11.68
C THR A 136 13.76 -8.61 12.44
N MET A 137 13.07 -9.47 11.69
CA MET A 137 12.24 -10.52 12.26
C MET A 137 12.40 -11.83 11.49
N ALA A 138 12.09 -12.95 12.14
CA ALA A 138 12.07 -14.24 11.50
C ALA A 138 10.91 -14.31 10.49
N LEU A 139 11.18 -14.91 9.34
CA LEU A 139 10.17 -15.22 8.34
C LEU A 139 9.52 -16.56 8.69
N GLY A 140 8.22 -16.53 8.96
CA GLY A 140 7.40 -17.72 9.09
C GLY A 140 6.84 -18.17 7.74
N THR A 141 6.34 -19.39 7.71
CA THR A 141 5.60 -19.95 6.56
C THR A 141 4.21 -20.34 7.00
N LYS A 142 3.22 -20.13 6.13
CA LYS A 142 1.83 -20.53 6.33
C LYS A 142 1.31 -21.22 5.09
N ILE A 143 0.72 -22.39 5.29
CA ILE A 143 0.09 -23.16 4.23
C ILE A 143 -1.37 -22.75 4.14
N SER A 144 -1.86 -22.63 2.91
CA SER A 144 -3.27 -22.47 2.58
C SER A 144 -3.74 -23.60 1.65
N GLY A 145 -4.95 -24.11 1.91
CA GLY A 145 -5.52 -25.25 1.18
C GLY A 145 -5.03 -26.61 1.69
N GLU A 146 -5.47 -27.67 1.02
CA GLU A 146 -5.17 -29.07 1.35
C GLU A 146 -4.55 -29.76 0.15
N VAL A 147 -3.57 -30.60 0.39
CA VAL A 147 -2.98 -31.47 -0.64
C VAL A 147 -3.99 -32.55 -1.07
N SER A 148 -3.73 -33.24 -2.16
CA SER A 148 -4.58 -34.34 -2.63
C SER A 148 -4.68 -35.47 -1.60
N ASP A 149 -5.82 -36.19 -1.63
CA ASP A 149 -6.04 -37.37 -0.78
C ASP A 149 -4.90 -38.39 -0.95
N GLY A 150 -4.45 -38.97 0.16
CA GLY A 150 -3.30 -39.88 0.16
C GLY A 150 -1.94 -39.18 0.20
N TYR A 151 -1.92 -37.86 0.42
CA TYR A 151 -0.70 -37.07 0.58
C TYR A 151 -0.77 -36.19 1.81
N MET A 152 0.39 -35.75 2.30
CA MET A 152 0.49 -34.75 3.35
C MET A 152 1.69 -33.84 3.12
N VAL A 153 1.63 -32.65 3.70
CA VAL A 153 2.74 -31.70 3.67
C VAL A 153 3.82 -32.16 4.64
N GLY A 154 5.05 -32.28 4.14
CA GLY A 154 6.26 -32.56 4.92
C GLY A 154 7.00 -31.28 5.28
N ASP A 155 8.32 -31.30 5.06
CA ASP A 155 9.20 -30.16 5.39
C ASP A 155 8.97 -28.98 4.45
N ILE A 156 9.03 -27.77 5.04
CA ILE A 156 8.99 -26.50 4.31
C ILE A 156 10.33 -25.80 4.54
N THR A 157 11.00 -25.45 3.46
CA THR A 157 12.27 -24.71 3.51
C THR A 157 12.19 -23.44 2.68
N THR A 158 12.87 -22.42 3.14
CA THR A 158 12.94 -21.11 2.46
C THR A 158 14.39 -20.73 2.19
N ASP A 159 14.66 -20.02 1.12
CA ASP A 159 16.00 -19.52 0.79
C ASP A 159 16.42 -18.34 1.69
N GLN A 160 15.45 -17.68 2.35
CA GLN A 160 15.66 -16.61 3.33
C GLN A 160 14.81 -16.89 4.57
N ASN A 161 15.38 -16.68 5.75
CA ASN A 161 14.71 -16.89 7.03
C ASN A 161 14.51 -15.60 7.85
N LEU A 162 15.00 -14.47 7.35
CA LEU A 162 14.91 -13.17 8.01
C LEU A 162 14.39 -12.12 7.03
N VAL A 163 13.51 -11.27 7.53
CA VAL A 163 13.00 -10.09 6.84
C VAL A 163 13.33 -8.85 7.65
N ARG A 164 13.83 -7.83 6.99
CA ARG A 164 14.06 -6.51 7.57
C ARG A 164 13.06 -5.52 7.01
N ILE A 165 12.30 -4.91 7.91
CA ILE A 165 11.32 -3.87 7.58
C ILE A 165 11.80 -2.53 8.14
N SER A 166 11.42 -1.45 7.46
CA SER A 166 11.76 -0.08 7.85
C SER A 166 10.62 0.87 7.48
N GLY A 167 10.29 1.79 8.35
CA GLY A 167 9.19 2.74 8.16
C GLY A 167 8.91 3.57 9.40
N PRO A 168 7.70 4.17 9.52
CA PRO A 168 7.27 4.89 10.72
C PRO A 168 7.35 4.01 11.97
N GLU A 169 7.81 4.57 13.08
CA GLU A 169 8.01 3.81 14.31
C GLU A 169 6.73 3.17 14.83
N SER A 170 5.60 3.86 14.74
CA SER A 170 4.28 3.36 15.14
C SER A 170 3.93 2.09 14.36
N VAL A 171 4.05 2.14 13.02
CA VAL A 171 3.68 1.06 12.12
C VAL A 171 4.66 -0.12 12.25
N VAL A 172 5.98 0.14 12.23
CA VAL A 172 7.00 -0.92 12.40
C VAL A 172 6.87 -1.62 13.75
N THR A 173 6.45 -0.90 14.79
CA THR A 173 6.24 -1.48 16.12
C THR A 173 5.01 -2.38 16.18
N SER A 174 3.95 -2.04 15.46
CA SER A 174 2.72 -2.86 15.39
C SER A 174 2.95 -4.19 14.68
N VAL A 175 3.90 -4.26 13.74
CA VAL A 175 4.20 -5.51 13.03
C VAL A 175 4.78 -6.55 14.00
N SER A 176 4.10 -7.67 14.15
CA SER A 176 4.46 -8.79 15.01
C SER A 176 5.07 -9.96 14.24
N LYS A 177 4.58 -10.25 13.02
CA LYS A 177 4.96 -11.42 12.22
C LYS A 177 5.17 -11.05 10.76
N ALA A 178 6.14 -11.73 10.12
CA ALA A 178 6.30 -11.76 8.67
C ALA A 178 6.09 -13.20 8.20
N VAL A 179 5.22 -13.42 7.24
CA VAL A 179 4.77 -14.75 6.82
C VAL A 179 4.75 -14.86 5.30
N ALA A 180 5.36 -15.93 4.77
CA ALA A 180 5.21 -16.35 3.39
C ALA A 180 4.04 -17.33 3.28
N GLU A 181 2.99 -16.98 2.52
CA GLU A 181 1.82 -17.82 2.32
C GLU A 181 1.96 -18.68 1.06
N ILE A 182 1.73 -19.99 1.20
CA ILE A 182 1.88 -20.97 0.13
C ILE A 182 0.58 -21.74 -0.06
N ALA A 183 0.03 -21.72 -1.28
CA ALA A 183 -1.11 -22.54 -1.63
C ALA A 183 -0.65 -23.95 -2.04
N VAL A 184 -1.20 -24.96 -1.38
CA VAL A 184 -0.85 -26.38 -1.63
C VAL A 184 -2.02 -27.20 -2.16
N THR A 185 -3.10 -26.58 -2.57
CA THR A 185 -4.34 -27.26 -2.98
C THR A 185 -4.13 -28.22 -4.14
N GLY A 186 -4.42 -29.51 -3.92
CA GLY A 186 -4.42 -30.54 -4.94
C GLY A 186 -3.04 -31.02 -5.40
N PHE A 187 -1.96 -30.65 -4.72
CA PHE A 187 -0.62 -31.12 -5.07
C PHE A 187 -0.38 -32.57 -4.62
N THR A 188 0.38 -33.29 -5.44
CA THR A 188 0.79 -34.70 -5.23
C THR A 188 2.29 -34.90 -5.28
N SER A 189 3.07 -33.83 -5.52
CA SER A 189 4.53 -33.82 -5.62
C SER A 189 5.09 -32.54 -5.02
N ASP A 190 6.38 -32.55 -4.72
CA ASP A 190 7.11 -31.42 -4.18
C ASP A 190 6.88 -30.14 -4.97
N ILE A 191 6.76 -29.03 -4.26
CA ILE A 191 6.49 -27.70 -4.81
C ILE A 191 7.74 -26.85 -4.62
N SER A 192 8.13 -26.12 -5.67
CA SER A 192 9.10 -25.04 -5.58
C SER A 192 8.45 -23.78 -6.17
N THR A 193 8.20 -22.78 -5.34
CA THR A 193 7.47 -21.58 -5.75
C THR A 193 8.00 -20.35 -5.04
N SER A 194 7.75 -19.17 -5.63
CA SER A 194 7.97 -17.89 -4.97
C SER A 194 6.72 -17.49 -4.22
N ALA A 195 6.84 -17.23 -2.91
CA ALA A 195 5.77 -16.80 -2.04
C ALA A 195 5.96 -15.34 -1.65
N GLU A 196 4.87 -14.56 -1.69
CA GLU A 196 4.86 -13.17 -1.23
C GLU A 196 4.90 -13.12 0.30
N ILE A 197 5.68 -12.17 0.82
CA ILE A 197 5.83 -11.96 2.26
C ILE A 197 4.79 -10.93 2.70
N ARG A 198 3.91 -11.33 3.62
CA ARG A 198 2.93 -10.47 4.26
C ARG A 198 3.29 -10.23 5.71
N LEU A 199 3.00 -8.99 6.14
CA LEU A 199 3.22 -8.56 7.51
C LEU A 199 1.91 -8.61 8.28
N TYR A 200 1.98 -9.00 9.55
CA TYR A 200 0.83 -9.11 10.43
C TYR A 200 1.11 -8.47 11.79
N ASP A 201 0.10 -7.89 12.40
CA ASP A 201 0.12 -7.40 13.77
C ASP A 201 0.00 -8.54 14.80
N ALA A 202 -0.08 -8.20 16.09
CA ALA A 202 -0.24 -9.16 17.16
C ALA A 202 -1.59 -9.86 17.14
N ASP A 203 -2.62 -9.21 16.62
CA ASP A 203 -4.01 -9.71 16.53
C ASP A 203 -4.22 -10.59 15.28
N GLY A 204 -3.24 -10.61 14.38
CA GLY A 204 -3.28 -11.39 13.14
C GLY A 204 -3.89 -10.67 11.96
N ASN A 205 -4.10 -9.35 12.04
CA ASN A 205 -4.52 -8.53 10.91
C ASN A 205 -3.33 -8.21 10.02
N ALA A 206 -3.57 -8.17 8.70
CA ALA A 206 -2.54 -7.76 7.76
C ALA A 206 -2.19 -6.27 7.94
N VAL A 207 -0.88 -5.97 7.99
CA VAL A 207 -0.35 -4.61 8.01
C VAL A 207 0.12 -4.28 6.60
N ASP A 208 -0.68 -3.50 5.90
CA ASP A 208 -0.39 -3.01 4.54
C ASP A 208 -0.30 -1.48 4.59
N ASP A 209 0.91 -0.97 4.80
CA ASP A 209 1.20 0.45 4.89
C ASP A 209 2.21 0.83 3.81
N PRO A 210 1.90 1.81 2.93
CA PRO A 210 2.78 2.22 1.84
C PRO A 210 4.13 2.79 2.32
N ASN A 211 4.21 3.24 3.58
CA ASN A 211 5.42 3.81 4.18
C ASN A 211 6.35 2.72 4.74
N ILE A 212 5.93 1.44 4.78
CA ILE A 212 6.80 0.33 5.13
C ILE A 212 7.58 -0.13 3.90
N THR A 213 8.89 -0.19 4.06
CA THR A 213 9.79 -0.83 3.08
C THR A 213 10.29 -2.15 3.63
N GLN A 214 10.28 -3.19 2.78
CA GLN A 214 10.84 -4.51 3.08
C GLN A 214 12.11 -4.70 2.25
N ASN A 215 13.16 -5.31 2.83
CA ASN A 215 14.36 -5.67 2.08
C ASN A 215 14.12 -6.73 1.01
N ILE A 216 13.15 -7.62 1.25
CA ILE A 216 12.65 -8.63 0.30
C ILE A 216 11.13 -8.65 0.36
N LYS A 217 10.47 -8.74 -0.79
CA LYS A 217 8.99 -8.82 -0.91
C LYS A 217 8.49 -10.24 -1.15
N SER A 218 9.37 -11.11 -1.61
CA SER A 218 9.07 -12.53 -1.86
C SER A 218 10.25 -13.40 -1.51
N VAL A 219 10.01 -14.68 -1.28
CA VAL A 219 10.97 -15.70 -0.92
C VAL A 219 10.69 -16.97 -1.71
N ASN A 220 11.75 -17.69 -2.11
CA ASN A 220 11.60 -19.00 -2.72
C ASN A 220 11.35 -20.04 -1.64
N VAL A 221 10.25 -20.77 -1.77
CA VAL A 221 9.82 -21.80 -0.82
C VAL A 221 9.82 -23.15 -1.50
N GLN A 222 10.38 -24.13 -0.84
CA GLN A 222 10.30 -25.54 -1.21
C GLN A 222 9.43 -26.26 -0.18
N VAL A 223 8.38 -26.91 -0.66
CA VAL A 223 7.46 -27.70 0.16
C VAL A 223 7.57 -29.15 -0.27
N SER A 224 7.93 -30.02 0.65
CA SER A 224 7.95 -31.47 0.41
C SER A 224 6.53 -32.03 0.54
N ILE A 225 6.09 -32.83 -0.42
CA ILE A 225 4.79 -33.51 -0.41
C ILE A 225 5.05 -35.01 -0.27
N LEU A 226 4.62 -35.55 0.86
CA LEU A 226 4.82 -36.95 1.21
C LEU A 226 3.55 -37.76 0.94
N GLN A 227 3.72 -38.96 0.39
CA GLN A 227 2.63 -39.91 0.25
C GLN A 227 2.26 -40.47 1.62
N THR A 228 1.00 -40.71 1.87
CA THR A 228 0.51 -41.39 3.07
C THR A 228 0.12 -42.83 2.75
N LYS A 229 0.20 -43.71 3.75
CA LYS A 229 -0.22 -45.10 3.68
C LYS A 229 -0.79 -45.52 5.02
N GLU A 230 -1.95 -46.16 5.02
CA GLU A 230 -2.44 -46.88 6.19
C GLU A 230 -1.78 -48.24 6.29
N VAL A 231 -1.26 -48.55 7.47
CA VAL A 231 -0.67 -49.85 7.79
C VAL A 231 -1.26 -50.42 9.08
N PRO A 232 -1.51 -51.72 9.15
CA PRO A 232 -1.99 -52.38 10.34
C PRO A 232 -0.93 -52.42 11.44
N LEU A 233 -1.38 -52.35 12.68
CA LEU A 233 -0.59 -52.63 13.87
C LEU A 233 -0.61 -54.11 14.17
N VAL A 234 0.57 -54.72 14.38
CA VAL A 234 0.72 -56.10 14.80
C VAL A 234 1.21 -56.09 16.24
N PHE A 235 0.43 -56.67 17.12
CA PHE A 235 0.73 -56.71 18.52
C PHE A 235 1.38 -58.05 18.87
N HIS A 236 2.48 -58.02 19.62
CA HIS A 236 3.16 -59.20 20.11
C HIS A 236 2.91 -59.32 21.63
N THR A 237 2.47 -60.48 22.06
CA THR A 237 2.28 -60.76 23.51
C THR A 237 3.45 -61.58 24.03
N GLN A 238 3.83 -61.38 25.27
CA GLN A 238 4.94 -62.10 25.96
C GLN A 238 4.41 -62.70 27.28
N GLY A 239 4.97 -63.83 27.65
CA GLY A 239 4.65 -64.51 28.86
C GLY A 239 3.99 -65.88 28.62
N GLU A 240 3.80 -66.66 29.66
CA GLU A 240 3.05 -67.91 29.63
C GLU A 240 1.82 -67.79 30.50
N PRO A 241 0.66 -68.25 30.04
CA PRO A 241 -0.55 -68.25 30.85
C PRO A 241 -0.38 -69.23 32.03
N THR A 242 -1.11 -68.98 33.12
CA THR A 242 -1.15 -69.89 34.28
C THR A 242 -1.65 -71.25 33.89
N TYR A 243 -1.18 -72.28 34.58
CA TYR A 243 -1.60 -73.67 34.34
C TYR A 243 -3.13 -73.84 34.18
N GLY A 244 -3.53 -74.45 33.11
CA GLY A 244 -4.94 -74.64 32.79
C GLY A 244 -5.58 -73.54 31.92
N TYR A 245 -4.84 -72.45 31.56
CA TYR A 245 -5.25 -71.37 30.68
C TYR A 245 -4.42 -71.36 29.43
N GLY A 246 -4.95 -70.87 28.31
CA GLY A 246 -4.29 -70.68 27.05
C GLY A 246 -4.57 -69.25 26.50
N PHE A 247 -3.63 -68.72 25.68
CA PHE A 247 -3.90 -67.47 24.99
C PHE A 247 -5.03 -67.65 23.97
N THR A 248 -5.93 -66.70 23.89
CA THR A 248 -6.97 -66.67 22.87
C THR A 248 -6.41 -66.24 21.49
N GLY A 249 -5.23 -65.58 21.49
CA GLY A 249 -4.64 -65.00 20.28
C GLY A 249 -5.28 -63.71 19.83
N ASN A 250 -6.32 -63.25 20.53
CA ASN A 250 -6.98 -61.98 20.22
C ASN A 250 -6.41 -60.88 21.10
N VAL A 251 -5.92 -59.83 20.45
CA VAL A 251 -5.58 -58.56 21.07
C VAL A 251 -6.59 -57.52 20.64
N GLU A 252 -7.33 -56.95 21.60
CA GLU A 252 -8.25 -55.86 21.33
C GLU A 252 -7.55 -54.55 21.56
N CYS A 253 -7.55 -53.69 20.55
CA CYS A 253 -6.99 -52.34 20.59
C CYS A 253 -7.95 -51.39 19.88
N ASP A 254 -8.13 -50.21 20.41
CA ASP A 254 -8.97 -49.14 19.83
C ASP A 254 -8.44 -48.69 18.44
N LEU A 255 -7.12 -48.75 18.25
CA LEU A 255 -6.44 -48.42 16.99
C LEU A 255 -5.89 -49.68 16.33
N GLN A 256 -6.47 -50.08 15.20
CA GLN A 256 -6.01 -51.21 14.41
C GLN A 256 -5.05 -50.84 13.28
N THR A 257 -5.14 -49.62 12.80
CA THR A 257 -4.31 -49.08 11.72
C THR A 257 -3.71 -47.72 12.12
N VAL A 258 -2.61 -47.39 11.52
CA VAL A 258 -1.97 -46.05 11.64
C VAL A 258 -1.56 -45.54 10.27
N THR A 259 -1.76 -44.24 10.06
CA THR A 259 -1.32 -43.57 8.84
C THR A 259 0.13 -43.17 8.97
N ILE A 260 0.99 -43.70 8.10
CA ILE A 260 2.39 -43.31 7.98
C ILE A 260 2.58 -42.44 6.73
N CYS A 261 3.59 -41.57 6.74
CA CYS A 261 3.94 -40.74 5.59
C CYS A 261 5.42 -40.89 5.24
N GLY A 262 5.74 -40.73 3.97
CA GLY A 262 7.10 -40.81 3.50
C GLY A 262 7.25 -40.94 1.99
N LYS A 263 8.49 -41.16 1.56
CA LYS A 263 8.76 -41.39 0.14
C LYS A 263 8.09 -42.72 -0.29
N SER A 264 7.45 -42.72 -1.46
CA SER A 264 6.73 -43.90 -2.00
C SER A 264 7.61 -45.19 -2.04
N SER A 265 8.90 -45.05 -2.31
CA SER A 265 9.85 -46.19 -2.33
C SER A 265 10.08 -46.83 -0.96
N VAL A 266 9.90 -46.07 0.13
CA VAL A 266 10.01 -46.53 1.52
C VAL A 266 8.67 -47.14 1.95
N LEU A 267 7.57 -46.43 1.71
CA LEU A 267 6.22 -46.87 2.10
C LEU A 267 5.83 -48.23 1.49
N LYS A 268 6.27 -48.52 0.26
CA LYS A 268 6.04 -49.83 -0.40
C LYS A 268 6.65 -51.00 0.37
N LYS A 269 7.70 -50.76 1.16
CA LYS A 269 8.40 -51.82 1.91
C LYS A 269 7.77 -52.06 3.29
N ILE A 270 7.03 -51.11 3.80
CA ILE A 270 6.39 -51.21 5.12
C ILE A 270 4.98 -51.82 4.93
N GLN A 271 4.74 -52.97 5.49
CA GLN A 271 3.44 -53.67 5.38
C GLN A 271 2.68 -53.62 6.70
N SER A 272 3.37 -53.57 7.84
CA SER A 272 2.80 -53.49 9.19
C SER A 272 3.77 -52.74 10.12
N ILE A 273 3.29 -52.35 11.26
CA ILE A 273 4.10 -51.85 12.35
C ILE A 273 3.95 -52.83 13.52
N ASP A 274 5.08 -53.41 13.91
CA ASP A 274 5.12 -54.32 15.02
C ASP A 274 5.21 -53.56 16.36
N ILE A 275 4.27 -53.84 17.26
CA ILE A 275 4.24 -53.30 18.61
C ILE A 275 4.81 -54.40 19.53
N PRO A 276 6.03 -54.18 20.09
CA PRO A 276 6.66 -55.17 20.96
C PRO A 276 5.91 -55.34 22.26
N ALA A 277 5.92 -56.54 22.80
CA ALA A 277 5.18 -56.89 24.00
C ALA A 277 5.60 -56.08 25.28
N GLU A 278 6.80 -55.45 25.25
CA GLU A 278 7.30 -54.59 26.31
C GLU A 278 6.56 -53.27 26.44
N LEU A 279 5.77 -52.89 25.42
CA LEU A 279 4.98 -51.65 25.34
C LEU A 279 3.51 -51.87 25.63
N ILE A 280 3.09 -53.11 25.85
CA ILE A 280 1.73 -53.54 26.21
C ILE A 280 1.72 -53.99 27.67
#